data_cb4a7d4cf5e078bf50c51c891b108051
#
_entry.id   cb4a7d4cf5e078bf50c51c891b108051
#
_cell.length_a   1.000
_cell.length_b   1.000
_cell.length_c   1.000
_cell.angle_alpha   90.00
_cell.angle_beta   90.00
_cell.angle_gamma   90.00
#
_symmetry.space_group_name_H-M   'P 1'
#
loop_
_entity.id
_entity.type
_entity.pdbx_description
1 polymer ?
#
loop_
_entity_poly.entity_id
_entity_poly.type
_entity_poly.pdbx_seq_one_letter_code
_entity_poly.pdbx_strand_id
1 'polypeptide(L)'
;MTSLNKTQHVFKGVLFFITAIFFISVVDTICKLFTKELHAIQIVWGYFLGINLTLWVFFFLKGKKLSNLRTTDRPILQILRPAFLVCSISSLFVGLTYLPLAEATAIGFVAPLFITVLSVPILKEKVGIHRWAAVVVGLIGVLIIIRPGSDFWHFISIMPLLGALFFALFQILTRLLSGTEKTHTTLFYTGLGGLFWSSLIVPFVWVIPSQIHVLVFLATGTLGALAHLCMINAFDFAEASLLAPYNYTKLLWIAVFGYLVFGDIPGFEMWIGSGIIASAGLYVLYRERKYRILEA
;
A
#
# COMPACT_ATOMS: atom_id res chain seq x y z
N MET A 1 -20.52 -22.95 -7.20
CA MET A 1 -20.52 -21.48 -7.39
C MET A 1 -20.38 -21.22 -8.87
N THR A 2 -21.33 -20.54 -9.51
CA THR A 2 -21.33 -20.26 -10.94
C THR A 2 -20.18 -19.34 -11.32
N SER A 3 -19.64 -19.46 -12.54
CA SER A 3 -18.51 -18.66 -13.07
C SER A 3 -18.75 -17.13 -13.00
N LEU A 4 -19.99 -16.71 -13.18
CA LEU A 4 -20.44 -15.33 -13.02
C LEU A 4 -20.21 -14.81 -11.60
N ASN A 5 -20.43 -15.64 -10.57
CA ASN A 5 -20.25 -15.26 -9.18
C ASN A 5 -18.76 -15.05 -8.85
N LYS A 6 -17.87 -15.89 -9.39
CA LYS A 6 -16.41 -15.78 -9.20
C LYS A 6 -15.83 -14.54 -9.88
N THR A 7 -16.35 -14.15 -11.06
CA THR A 7 -15.92 -12.94 -11.77
C THR A 7 -16.36 -11.66 -11.06
N GLN A 8 -17.57 -11.64 -10.50
CA GLN A 8 -18.05 -10.53 -9.68
C GLN A 8 -17.23 -10.34 -8.41
N HIS A 9 -16.78 -11.45 -7.79
CA HIS A 9 -15.91 -11.38 -6.61
C HIS A 9 -14.57 -10.74 -6.94
N VAL A 10 -13.91 -11.14 -8.03
CA VAL A 10 -12.62 -10.55 -8.45
C VAL A 10 -12.76 -9.07 -8.78
N PHE A 11 -13.82 -8.67 -9.49
CA PHE A 11 -14.05 -7.26 -9.79
C PHE A 11 -14.22 -6.42 -8.52
N LYS A 12 -14.95 -6.93 -7.52
CA LYS A 12 -15.05 -6.29 -6.20
C LYS A 12 -13.69 -6.16 -5.52
N GLY A 13 -12.87 -7.22 -5.56
CA GLY A 13 -11.51 -7.20 -5.03
C GLY A 13 -10.65 -6.11 -5.66
N VAL A 14 -10.68 -6.01 -6.99
CA VAL A 14 -9.97 -4.96 -7.73
C VAL A 14 -10.46 -3.56 -7.36
N LEU A 15 -11.78 -3.36 -7.27
CA LEU A 15 -12.34 -2.07 -6.90
C LEU A 15 -11.92 -1.65 -5.49
N PHE A 16 -12.02 -2.54 -4.51
CA PHE A 16 -11.54 -2.29 -3.15
C PHE A 16 -10.04 -1.96 -3.12
N PHE A 17 -9.24 -2.68 -3.92
CA PHE A 17 -7.81 -2.46 -3.97
C PHE A 17 -7.44 -1.10 -4.56
N ILE A 18 -8.06 -0.69 -5.68
CA ILE A 18 -7.86 0.63 -6.29
C ILE A 18 -8.30 1.74 -5.32
N THR A 19 -9.42 1.56 -4.61
CA THR A 19 -9.89 2.51 -3.59
C THR A 19 -8.89 2.62 -2.44
N ALA A 20 -8.31 1.50 -1.99
CA ALA A 20 -7.25 1.50 -0.98
C ALA A 20 -6.03 2.29 -1.45
N ILE A 21 -5.58 2.07 -2.69
CA ILE A 21 -4.44 2.78 -3.29
C ILE A 21 -4.71 4.28 -3.43
N PHE A 22 -5.94 4.67 -3.78
CA PHE A 22 -6.35 6.08 -3.81
C PHE A 22 -6.17 6.74 -2.44
N PHE A 23 -6.72 6.16 -1.36
CA PHE A 23 -6.58 6.71 -0.01
C PHE A 23 -5.11 6.74 0.45
N ILE A 24 -4.32 5.71 0.14
CA ILE A 24 -2.88 5.71 0.45
C ILE A 24 -2.18 6.86 -0.28
N SER A 25 -2.52 7.12 -1.56
CA SER A 25 -1.91 8.21 -2.33
C SER A 25 -2.24 9.59 -1.75
N VAL A 26 -3.45 9.78 -1.24
CA VAL A 26 -3.85 11.00 -0.52
C VAL A 26 -3.02 11.13 0.77
N VAL A 27 -2.89 10.06 1.55
CA VAL A 27 -2.08 10.03 2.78
C VAL A 27 -0.62 10.40 2.49
N ASP A 28 0.00 9.76 1.50
CA ASP A 28 1.39 10.02 1.13
C ASP A 28 1.61 11.49 0.73
N THR A 29 0.65 12.07 0.00
CA THR A 29 0.69 13.47 -0.43
C THR A 29 0.61 14.41 0.77
N ILE A 30 -0.34 14.18 1.69
CA ILE A 30 -0.46 14.96 2.92
C ILE A 30 0.80 14.83 3.77
N CYS A 31 1.28 13.60 3.99
CA CYS A 31 2.46 13.37 4.81
C CYS A 31 3.71 14.05 4.23
N LYS A 32 3.88 14.04 2.89
CA LYS A 32 5.01 14.73 2.25
C LYS A 32 5.06 16.21 2.57
N LEU A 33 3.93 16.91 2.69
CA LEU A 33 3.90 18.34 3.07
C LEU A 33 4.62 18.60 4.39
N PHE A 34 4.60 17.63 5.31
CA PHE A 34 5.12 17.77 6.67
C PHE A 34 6.48 17.10 6.90
N THR A 35 7.11 16.49 5.87
CA THR A 35 8.43 15.83 6.02
C THR A 35 9.57 16.81 6.31
N LYS A 36 9.37 18.12 6.11
CA LYS A 36 10.35 19.16 6.47
C LYS A 36 10.22 19.65 7.91
N GLU A 37 9.04 19.44 8.52
CA GLU A 37 8.73 19.92 9.87
C GLU A 37 8.83 18.80 10.91
N LEU A 38 8.51 17.57 10.51
CA LEU A 38 8.50 16.39 11.37
C LEU A 38 9.40 15.30 10.81
N HIS A 39 10.07 14.58 11.71
CA HIS A 39 10.81 13.38 11.31
C HIS A 39 9.89 12.30 10.76
N ALA A 40 10.33 11.57 9.72
CA ALA A 40 9.54 10.53 9.04
C ALA A 40 8.89 9.54 10.03
N ILE A 41 9.63 9.07 11.03
CA ILE A 41 9.13 8.14 12.05
C ILE A 41 8.00 8.75 12.89
N GLN A 42 8.06 10.05 13.18
CA GLN A 42 7.01 10.72 13.94
C GLN A 42 5.72 10.88 13.11
N ILE A 43 5.84 11.13 11.82
CA ILE A 43 4.70 11.13 10.89
C ILE A 43 4.05 9.73 10.87
N VAL A 44 4.85 8.66 10.78
CA VAL A 44 4.37 7.27 10.81
C VAL A 44 3.68 6.97 12.14
N TRP A 45 4.26 7.40 13.25
CA TRP A 45 3.65 7.24 14.59
C TRP A 45 2.30 7.95 14.68
N GLY A 46 2.24 9.21 14.22
CA GLY A 46 1.01 10.01 14.20
C GLY A 46 -0.08 9.38 13.30
N TYR A 47 0.31 8.84 12.14
CA TYR A 47 -0.56 8.07 11.26
C TYR A 47 -1.21 6.87 11.99
N PHE A 48 -0.41 6.04 12.69
CA PHE A 48 -0.95 4.91 13.44
C PHE A 48 -1.74 5.33 14.67
N LEU A 49 -1.37 6.43 15.33
CA LEU A 49 -2.18 7.01 16.40
C LEU A 49 -3.57 7.40 15.88
N GLY A 50 -3.62 8.10 14.74
CA GLY A 50 -4.88 8.48 14.09
C GLY A 50 -5.72 7.28 13.65
N ILE A 51 -5.10 6.20 13.12
CA ILE A 51 -5.79 4.94 12.82
C ILE A 51 -6.47 4.40 14.08
N ASN A 52 -5.72 4.29 15.19
CA ASN A 52 -6.27 3.73 16.44
C ASN A 52 -7.42 4.58 16.99
N LEU A 53 -7.29 5.90 16.99
CA LEU A 53 -8.35 6.79 17.44
C LEU A 53 -9.62 6.64 16.57
N THR A 54 -9.46 6.57 15.25
CA THR A 54 -10.56 6.33 14.32
C THR A 54 -11.25 5.00 14.58
N LEU A 55 -10.47 3.92 14.76
CA LEU A 55 -11.02 2.60 15.05
C LEU A 55 -11.72 2.56 16.43
N TRP A 56 -11.16 3.23 17.42
CA TRP A 56 -11.78 3.34 18.75
C TRP A 56 -13.16 4.00 18.67
N VAL A 57 -13.25 5.14 17.99
CA VAL A 57 -14.52 5.85 17.78
C VAL A 57 -15.50 4.96 17.00
N PHE A 58 -15.05 4.33 15.93
CA PHE A 58 -15.89 3.45 15.11
C PHE A 58 -16.46 2.25 15.89
N PHE A 59 -15.63 1.56 16.70
CA PHE A 59 -16.07 0.41 17.48
C PHE A 59 -16.95 0.83 18.65
N PHE A 60 -16.66 1.98 19.28
CA PHE A 60 -17.49 2.56 20.33
C PHE A 60 -18.90 2.86 19.82
N LEU A 61 -19.01 3.55 18.67
CA LEU A 61 -20.30 3.89 18.05
C LEU A 61 -21.10 2.65 17.61
N LYS A 62 -20.41 1.56 17.24
CA LYS A 62 -21.05 0.29 16.86
C LYS A 62 -21.34 -0.65 18.04
N GLY A 63 -21.05 -0.26 19.27
CA GLY A 63 -21.27 -1.08 20.48
C GLY A 63 -20.49 -2.41 20.46
N LYS A 64 -19.43 -2.53 19.64
CA LYS A 64 -18.63 -3.75 19.58
C LYS A 64 -17.68 -3.82 20.77
N LYS A 65 -17.75 -4.91 21.55
CA LYS A 65 -16.82 -5.15 22.65
C LYS A 65 -15.41 -5.41 22.10
N LEU A 66 -14.42 -4.73 22.67
CA LEU A 66 -13.00 -4.87 22.30
C LEU A 66 -12.49 -6.32 22.44
N SER A 67 -13.07 -7.09 23.36
CA SER A 67 -12.74 -8.52 23.55
C SER A 67 -12.93 -9.34 22.28
N ASN A 68 -13.95 -9.02 21.47
CA ASN A 68 -14.25 -9.76 20.24
C ASN A 68 -13.28 -9.44 19.08
N LEU A 69 -12.44 -8.39 19.23
CA LEU A 69 -11.45 -7.97 18.24
C LEU A 69 -10.07 -8.59 18.50
N ARG A 70 -9.84 -9.07 19.73
CA ARG A 70 -8.55 -9.63 20.17
C ARG A 70 -8.39 -11.12 19.84
N THR A 71 -9.47 -11.82 19.53
CA THR A 71 -9.43 -13.26 19.24
C THR A 71 -8.81 -13.47 17.85
N THR A 72 -7.63 -14.09 17.82
CA THR A 72 -6.93 -14.48 16.60
C THR A 72 -6.30 -15.84 16.79
N ASP A 73 -6.36 -16.67 15.76
CA ASP A 73 -5.70 -17.97 15.73
C ASP A 73 -4.23 -17.87 15.29
N ARG A 74 -3.81 -16.67 14.80
CA ARG A 74 -2.47 -16.43 14.27
C ARG A 74 -1.79 -15.18 14.85
N PRO A 75 -1.58 -15.13 16.19
CA PRO A 75 -1.10 -13.92 16.87
C PRO A 75 0.28 -13.45 16.37
N ILE A 76 1.19 -14.37 16.07
CA ILE A 76 2.54 -14.02 15.57
C ILE A 76 2.45 -13.27 14.24
N LEU A 77 1.61 -13.72 13.30
CA LEU A 77 1.43 -13.05 12.02
C LEU A 77 0.76 -11.68 12.18
N GLN A 78 -0.20 -11.57 13.08
CA GLN A 78 -0.89 -10.31 13.37
C GLN A 78 0.04 -9.25 13.99
N ILE A 79 1.06 -9.66 14.75
CA ILE A 79 2.06 -8.76 15.34
C ILE A 79 3.18 -8.44 14.34
N LEU A 80 3.65 -9.42 13.59
CA LEU A 80 4.77 -9.26 12.65
C LEU A 80 4.39 -8.41 11.44
N ARG A 81 3.16 -8.57 10.93
CA ARG A 81 2.68 -7.86 9.75
C ARG A 81 2.76 -6.33 9.88
N PRO A 82 2.27 -5.69 10.96
CA PRO A 82 2.40 -4.25 11.17
C PRO A 82 3.85 -3.78 11.25
N ALA A 83 4.79 -4.60 11.73
CA ALA A 83 6.21 -4.25 11.72
C ALA A 83 6.72 -4.00 10.31
N PHE A 84 6.38 -4.88 9.36
CA PHE A 84 6.74 -4.68 7.95
C PHE A 84 6.07 -3.42 7.37
N LEU A 85 4.85 -3.11 7.77
CA LEU A 85 4.19 -1.87 7.33
C LEU A 85 4.90 -0.63 7.88
N VAL A 86 5.27 -0.62 9.17
CA VAL A 86 6.05 0.48 9.77
C VAL A 86 7.39 0.65 9.06
N CYS A 87 8.13 -0.45 8.83
CA CYS A 87 9.39 -0.42 8.07
C CYS A 87 9.18 0.13 6.66
N SER A 88 8.11 -0.29 5.98
CA SER A 88 7.79 0.17 4.62
C SER A 88 7.54 1.67 4.56
N ILE A 89 6.61 2.17 5.38
CA ILE A 89 6.22 3.58 5.38
C ILE A 89 7.39 4.45 5.85
N SER A 90 8.12 4.02 6.88
CA SER A 90 9.29 4.74 7.38
C SER A 90 10.38 4.86 6.32
N SER A 91 10.69 3.76 5.62
CA SER A 91 11.67 3.75 4.53
C SER A 91 11.25 4.67 3.39
N LEU A 92 9.97 4.65 3.00
CA LEU A 92 9.43 5.56 1.98
C LEU A 92 9.57 7.02 2.41
N PHE A 93 9.17 7.37 3.63
CA PHE A 93 9.20 8.77 4.11
C PHE A 93 10.62 9.27 4.33
N VAL A 94 11.55 8.42 4.75
CA VAL A 94 12.99 8.76 4.73
C VAL A 94 13.43 9.08 3.30
N GLY A 95 13.04 8.27 2.32
CA GLY A 95 13.28 8.58 0.90
C GLY A 95 12.67 9.92 0.48
N LEU A 96 11.41 10.18 0.85
CA LEU A 96 10.68 11.41 0.51
C LEU A 96 11.26 12.69 1.12
N THR A 97 12.07 12.58 2.17
CA THR A 97 12.78 13.74 2.75
C THR A 97 13.83 14.29 1.78
N TYR A 98 14.43 13.42 0.97
CA TYR A 98 15.54 13.75 0.08
C TYR A 98 15.17 13.66 -1.41
N LEU A 99 14.15 12.86 -1.77
CA LEU A 99 13.74 12.63 -3.15
C LEU A 99 12.39 13.29 -3.45
N PRO A 100 12.16 13.72 -4.70
CA PRO A 100 10.82 14.12 -5.16
C PRO A 100 9.79 13.01 -4.94
N LEU A 101 8.51 13.38 -4.76
CA LEU A 101 7.42 12.42 -4.51
C LEU A 101 7.32 11.39 -5.63
N ALA A 102 7.42 11.84 -6.88
CA ALA A 102 7.33 11.00 -8.06
C ALA A 102 8.46 9.97 -8.11
N GLU A 103 9.72 10.38 -7.82
CA GLU A 103 10.88 9.49 -7.86
C GLU A 103 10.82 8.41 -6.76
N ALA A 104 10.65 8.82 -5.49
CA ALA A 104 10.56 7.87 -4.38
C ALA A 104 9.42 6.87 -4.60
N THR A 105 8.27 7.36 -5.12
CA THR A 105 7.14 6.50 -5.44
C THR A 105 7.45 5.57 -6.59
N ALA A 106 8.12 6.06 -7.64
CA ALA A 106 8.49 5.27 -8.81
C ALA A 106 9.42 4.10 -8.45
N ILE A 107 10.43 4.33 -7.61
CA ILE A 107 11.28 3.25 -7.07
C ILE A 107 10.43 2.22 -6.30
N GLY A 108 9.46 2.69 -5.52
CA GLY A 108 8.52 1.84 -4.78
C GLY A 108 7.69 0.91 -5.66
N PHE A 109 7.54 1.20 -6.97
CA PHE A 109 6.80 0.35 -7.91
C PHE A 109 7.47 -0.97 -8.27
N VAL A 110 8.62 -1.27 -7.72
CA VAL A 110 9.17 -2.63 -7.68
C VAL A 110 8.33 -3.56 -6.76
N ALA A 111 7.51 -3.01 -5.86
CA ALA A 111 6.69 -3.80 -4.94
C ALA A 111 5.82 -4.88 -5.63
N PRO A 112 5.12 -4.65 -6.76
CA PRO A 112 4.38 -5.71 -7.44
C PRO A 112 5.24 -6.88 -7.90
N LEU A 113 6.51 -6.63 -8.29
CA LEU A 113 7.46 -7.69 -8.60
C LEU A 113 7.75 -8.52 -7.35
N PHE A 114 8.10 -7.89 -6.24
CA PHE A 114 8.30 -8.57 -4.98
C PHE A 114 7.06 -9.35 -4.52
N ILE A 115 5.85 -8.78 -4.63
CA ILE A 115 4.59 -9.47 -4.30
C ILE A 115 4.44 -10.73 -5.17
N THR A 116 4.65 -10.63 -6.48
CA THR A 116 4.52 -11.77 -7.40
C THR A 116 5.55 -12.86 -7.10
N VAL A 117 6.81 -12.47 -6.86
CA VAL A 117 7.89 -13.42 -6.49
C VAL A 117 7.56 -14.11 -5.17
N LEU A 118 7.18 -13.34 -4.14
CA LEU A 118 6.92 -13.85 -2.79
C LEU A 118 5.61 -14.64 -2.69
N SER A 119 4.61 -14.37 -3.55
CA SER A 119 3.34 -15.11 -3.53
C SER A 119 3.52 -16.61 -3.88
N VAL A 120 4.51 -16.93 -4.72
CA VAL A 120 4.78 -18.32 -5.12
C VAL A 120 5.24 -19.18 -3.92
N PRO A 121 6.34 -18.86 -3.21
CA PRO A 121 6.81 -19.69 -2.10
C PRO A 121 5.95 -19.56 -0.83
N ILE A 122 5.40 -18.37 -0.53
CA ILE A 122 4.71 -18.12 0.75
C ILE A 122 3.23 -18.48 0.67
N LEU A 123 2.54 -18.05 -0.38
CA LEU A 123 1.10 -18.30 -0.56
C LEU A 123 0.81 -19.54 -1.39
N LYS A 124 1.83 -20.14 -2.02
CA LYS A 124 1.72 -21.26 -2.95
C LYS A 124 0.77 -20.94 -4.12
N GLU A 125 0.69 -19.66 -4.52
CA GLU A 125 -0.10 -19.24 -5.66
C GLU A 125 0.53 -19.69 -6.98
N LYS A 126 -0.30 -20.14 -7.92
CA LYS A 126 0.15 -20.48 -9.28
C LYS A 126 0.14 -19.21 -10.13
N VAL A 127 1.33 -18.66 -10.38
CA VAL A 127 1.50 -17.44 -11.18
C VAL A 127 1.80 -17.83 -12.62
N GLY A 128 0.85 -17.57 -13.51
CA GLY A 128 1.00 -17.82 -14.97
C GLY A 128 1.96 -16.81 -15.60
N ILE A 129 2.52 -17.21 -16.78
CA ILE A 129 3.50 -16.40 -17.53
C ILE A 129 2.98 -14.98 -17.86
N HIS A 130 1.66 -14.80 -18.00
CA HIS A 130 1.07 -13.50 -18.31
C HIS A 130 1.09 -12.51 -17.15
N ARG A 131 0.94 -12.99 -15.90
CA ARG A 131 1.11 -12.14 -14.71
C ARG A 131 2.58 -11.71 -14.57
N TRP A 132 3.52 -12.63 -14.83
CA TRP A 132 4.95 -12.32 -14.89
C TRP A 132 5.26 -11.29 -15.97
N ALA A 133 4.75 -11.48 -17.18
CA ALA A 133 4.92 -10.54 -18.27
C ALA A 133 4.38 -9.13 -17.93
N ALA A 134 3.20 -9.05 -17.33
CA ALA A 134 2.61 -7.78 -16.91
C ALA A 134 3.45 -7.06 -15.84
N VAL A 135 4.03 -7.80 -14.89
CA VAL A 135 4.94 -7.24 -13.87
C VAL A 135 6.22 -6.70 -14.53
N VAL A 136 6.82 -7.46 -15.44
CA VAL A 136 8.02 -7.04 -16.19
C VAL A 136 7.72 -5.81 -17.04
N VAL A 137 6.61 -5.80 -17.79
CA VAL A 137 6.18 -4.63 -18.58
C VAL A 137 5.91 -3.42 -17.69
N GLY A 138 5.24 -3.63 -16.55
CA GLY A 138 5.05 -2.57 -15.56
C GLY A 138 6.37 -2.01 -15.03
N LEU A 139 7.35 -2.87 -14.73
CA LEU A 139 8.68 -2.45 -14.32
C LEU A 139 9.42 -1.64 -15.41
N ILE A 140 9.30 -2.03 -16.69
CA ILE A 140 9.83 -1.25 -17.81
C ILE A 140 9.21 0.15 -17.82
N GLY A 141 7.89 0.25 -17.64
CA GLY A 141 7.20 1.55 -17.53
C GLY A 141 7.74 2.40 -16.38
N VAL A 142 8.03 1.78 -15.23
CA VAL A 142 8.67 2.45 -14.08
C VAL A 142 10.08 2.94 -14.43
N LEU A 143 10.91 2.12 -15.08
CA LEU A 143 12.27 2.49 -15.49
C LEU A 143 12.29 3.67 -16.48
N ILE A 144 11.28 3.76 -17.37
CA ILE A 144 11.12 4.91 -18.27
C ILE A 144 10.86 6.20 -17.47
N ILE A 145 10.11 6.11 -16.37
CA ILE A 145 9.83 7.27 -15.50
C ILE A 145 11.09 7.68 -14.71
N ILE A 146 11.81 6.71 -14.15
CA ILE A 146 12.96 6.95 -13.24
C ILE A 146 14.19 7.44 -14.01
N ARG A 147 14.41 6.98 -15.25
CA ARG A 147 15.62 7.23 -16.05
C ARG A 147 16.92 6.91 -15.29
N PRO A 148 17.21 5.62 -14.98
CA PRO A 148 18.42 5.25 -14.28
C PRO A 148 19.65 5.69 -15.08
N GLY A 149 20.60 6.37 -14.41
CA GLY A 149 21.79 6.96 -15.04
C GLY A 149 21.75 8.48 -15.19
N SER A 150 20.65 9.15 -14.84
CA SER A 150 20.63 10.59 -14.59
C SER A 150 21.27 10.90 -13.23
N ASP A 151 21.57 12.16 -12.94
CA ASP A 151 22.17 12.65 -11.68
C ASP A 151 21.33 12.34 -10.41
N PHE A 152 20.19 11.68 -10.56
CA PHE A 152 19.21 11.33 -9.54
C PHE A 152 19.54 10.04 -8.75
N TRP A 153 20.53 9.24 -9.18
CA TRP A 153 20.86 7.99 -8.52
C TRP A 153 21.70 8.22 -7.25
N HIS A 154 21.05 8.59 -6.15
CA HIS A 154 21.69 8.70 -4.85
C HIS A 154 21.54 7.41 -4.02
N PHE A 155 22.48 7.17 -3.10
CA PHE A 155 22.43 6.04 -2.14
C PHE A 155 21.09 5.99 -1.38
N ILE A 156 20.46 7.15 -1.15
CA ILE A 156 19.15 7.25 -0.50
C ILE A 156 18.04 6.52 -1.25
N SER A 157 18.18 6.25 -2.57
CA SER A 157 17.20 5.52 -3.38
C SER A 157 17.03 4.06 -2.93
N ILE A 158 17.94 3.53 -2.12
CA ILE A 158 17.79 2.22 -1.47
C ILE A 158 16.61 2.23 -0.48
N MET A 159 16.27 3.38 0.12
CA MET A 159 15.20 3.46 1.11
C MET A 159 13.82 3.16 0.51
N PRO A 160 13.35 3.80 -0.57
CA PRO A 160 12.12 3.40 -1.24
C PRO A 160 12.13 1.95 -1.74
N LEU A 161 13.28 1.42 -2.16
CA LEU A 161 13.42 0.02 -2.59
C LEU A 161 13.19 -0.95 -1.42
N LEU A 162 13.81 -0.69 -0.26
CA LEU A 162 13.53 -1.45 0.97
C LEU A 162 12.07 -1.29 1.40
N GLY A 163 11.52 -0.08 1.29
CA GLY A 163 10.11 0.18 1.53
C GLY A 163 9.20 -0.70 0.66
N ALA A 164 9.53 -0.86 -0.63
CA ALA A 164 8.80 -1.72 -1.55
C ALA A 164 8.85 -3.20 -1.14
N LEU A 165 10.00 -3.69 -0.71
CA LEU A 165 10.15 -5.07 -0.22
C LEU A 165 9.32 -5.29 1.05
N PHE A 166 9.41 -4.39 2.03
CA PHE A 166 8.62 -4.49 3.27
C PHE A 166 7.12 -4.37 2.99
N PHE A 167 6.71 -3.52 2.04
CA PHE A 167 5.32 -3.42 1.62
C PHE A 167 4.81 -4.72 0.99
N ALA A 168 5.64 -5.36 0.16
CA ALA A 168 5.31 -6.66 -0.42
C ALA A 168 5.12 -7.73 0.66
N LEU A 169 6.01 -7.80 1.64
CA LEU A 169 5.87 -8.71 2.79
C LEU A 169 4.59 -8.42 3.59
N PHE A 170 4.29 -7.15 3.86
CA PHE A 170 3.04 -6.76 4.50
C PHE A 170 1.80 -7.23 3.72
N GLN A 171 1.78 -7.05 2.40
CA GLN A 171 0.66 -7.49 1.56
C GLN A 171 0.52 -9.02 1.53
N ILE A 172 1.63 -9.74 1.39
CA ILE A 172 1.65 -11.20 1.41
C ILE A 172 1.13 -11.75 2.74
N LEU A 173 1.58 -11.21 3.87
CA LEU A 173 1.09 -11.62 5.19
C LEU A 173 -0.39 -11.24 5.39
N THR A 174 -0.84 -10.11 4.84
CA THR A 174 -2.25 -9.73 4.85
C THR A 174 -3.09 -10.76 4.08
N ARG A 175 -2.62 -11.18 2.90
CA ARG A 175 -3.27 -12.23 2.11
C ARG A 175 -3.28 -13.58 2.84
N LEU A 176 -2.19 -13.92 3.54
CA LEU A 176 -2.10 -15.18 4.30
C LEU A 176 -3.12 -15.26 5.44
N LEU A 177 -3.51 -14.10 6.01
CA LEU A 177 -4.55 -13.98 7.05
C LEU A 177 -5.96 -13.94 6.46
N SER A 178 -6.10 -13.55 5.20
CA SER A 178 -7.38 -13.47 4.50
C SER A 178 -8.09 -14.85 4.49
N GLY A 179 -9.41 -14.82 4.72
CA GLY A 179 -10.24 -16.02 4.77
C GLY A 179 -10.09 -16.86 6.05
N THR A 180 -9.09 -16.62 6.90
CA THR A 180 -8.92 -17.29 8.20
C THR A 180 -9.24 -16.37 9.37
N GLU A 181 -8.95 -15.09 9.23
CA GLU A 181 -9.13 -14.06 10.25
C GLU A 181 -10.23 -13.08 9.88
N LYS A 182 -10.90 -12.52 10.88
CA LYS A 182 -11.91 -11.49 10.65
C LYS A 182 -11.24 -10.18 10.20
N THR A 183 -11.77 -9.53 9.17
CA THR A 183 -11.30 -8.23 8.67
C THR A 183 -11.09 -7.20 9.77
N HIS A 184 -12.05 -7.11 10.72
CA HIS A 184 -11.95 -6.16 11.83
C HIS A 184 -10.82 -6.52 12.82
N THR A 185 -10.54 -7.79 13.06
CA THR A 185 -9.41 -8.24 13.88
C THR A 185 -8.09 -7.85 13.23
N THR A 186 -7.96 -8.17 11.96
CA THR A 186 -6.76 -7.83 11.17
C THR A 186 -6.52 -6.31 11.13
N LEU A 187 -7.57 -5.51 10.95
CA LEU A 187 -7.49 -4.05 10.98
C LEU A 187 -7.10 -3.52 12.36
N PHE A 188 -7.67 -4.05 13.43
CA PHE A 188 -7.34 -3.70 14.81
C PHE A 188 -5.86 -3.95 15.12
N TYR A 189 -5.32 -5.12 14.73
CA TYR A 189 -3.90 -5.43 14.90
C TYR A 189 -3.00 -4.59 14.00
N THR A 190 -3.47 -4.14 12.84
CA THR A 190 -2.71 -3.19 11.99
C THR A 190 -2.48 -1.88 12.73
N GLY A 191 -3.53 -1.31 13.31
CA GLY A 191 -3.44 -0.06 14.06
C GLY A 191 -2.56 -0.20 15.30
N LEU A 192 -2.90 -1.15 16.20
CA LEU A 192 -2.18 -1.35 17.45
C LEU A 192 -0.72 -1.76 17.24
N GLY A 193 -0.47 -2.71 16.36
CA GLY A 193 0.89 -3.17 16.08
C GLY A 193 1.72 -2.08 15.42
N GLY A 194 1.14 -1.32 14.51
CA GLY A 194 1.83 -0.17 13.89
C GLY A 194 2.18 0.91 14.91
N LEU A 195 1.25 1.26 15.81
CA LEU A 195 1.52 2.18 16.91
C LEU A 195 2.59 1.63 17.86
N PHE A 196 2.50 0.36 18.23
CA PHE A 196 3.49 -0.28 19.10
C PHE A 196 4.91 -0.20 18.50
N TRP A 197 5.10 -0.68 17.28
CA TRP A 197 6.41 -0.71 16.64
C TRP A 197 6.99 0.70 16.39
N SER A 198 6.17 1.65 15.96
CA SER A 198 6.61 3.03 15.77
C SER A 198 6.91 3.74 17.11
N SER A 199 6.21 3.39 18.20
CA SER A 199 6.45 3.96 19.54
C SER A 199 7.80 3.55 20.14
N LEU A 200 8.41 2.47 19.68
CA LEU A 200 9.76 2.07 20.12
C LEU A 200 10.84 3.00 19.57
N ILE A 201 10.59 3.64 18.44
CA ILE A 201 11.59 4.46 17.74
C ILE A 201 11.32 5.96 17.89
N VAL A 202 10.05 6.37 17.93
CA VAL A 202 9.67 7.80 17.94
C VAL A 202 10.27 8.63 19.08
N PRO A 203 10.52 8.11 20.31
CA PRO A 203 11.10 8.93 21.38
C PRO A 203 12.48 9.51 21.05
N PHE A 204 13.23 8.83 20.17
CA PHE A 204 14.59 9.26 19.77
C PHE A 204 14.61 10.42 18.77
N VAL A 205 13.46 10.73 18.16
CA VAL A 205 13.32 11.74 17.11
C VAL A 205 12.14 12.68 17.36
N TRP A 206 11.71 12.77 18.63
CA TRP A 206 10.50 13.49 19.00
C TRP A 206 10.63 14.99 18.87
N VAL A 207 9.71 15.59 18.13
CA VAL A 207 9.48 17.04 18.08
C VAL A 207 8.07 17.31 18.59
N ILE A 208 7.88 18.35 19.40
CA ILE A 208 6.55 18.70 19.94
C ILE A 208 5.63 19.07 18.79
N PRO A 209 4.53 18.29 18.57
CA PRO A 209 3.64 18.52 17.45
C PRO A 209 2.79 19.77 17.68
N SER A 210 2.64 20.60 16.66
CA SER A 210 1.69 21.73 16.66
C SER A 210 0.25 21.24 16.48
N GLN A 211 -0.75 22.13 16.64
CA GLN A 211 -2.15 21.79 16.45
C GLN A 211 -2.45 21.25 15.02
N ILE A 212 -1.78 21.84 14.02
CA ILE A 212 -1.93 21.37 12.63
C ILE A 212 -1.39 19.95 12.45
N HIS A 213 -0.26 19.62 13.10
CA HIS A 213 0.29 18.27 13.07
C HIS A 213 -0.66 17.25 13.68
N VAL A 214 -1.35 17.59 14.77
CA VAL A 214 -2.38 16.71 15.37
C VAL A 214 -3.55 16.49 14.40
N LEU A 215 -4.03 17.53 13.74
CA LEU A 215 -5.08 17.40 12.72
C LEU A 215 -4.62 16.52 11.56
N VAL A 216 -3.38 16.65 11.11
CA VAL A 216 -2.78 15.81 10.07
C VAL A 216 -2.72 14.35 10.51
N PHE A 217 -2.30 14.07 11.75
CA PHE A 217 -2.30 12.70 12.28
C PHE A 217 -3.70 12.07 12.29
N LEU A 218 -4.72 12.84 12.68
CA LEU A 218 -6.10 12.37 12.67
C LEU A 218 -6.62 12.13 11.25
N ALA A 219 -6.41 13.09 10.36
CA ALA A 219 -6.87 12.99 8.97
C ALA A 219 -6.20 11.83 8.23
N THR A 220 -4.86 11.76 8.29
CA THR A 220 -4.11 10.68 7.62
C THR A 220 -4.40 9.32 8.23
N GLY A 221 -4.56 9.25 9.56
CA GLY A 221 -4.95 8.02 10.24
C GLY A 221 -6.35 7.54 9.87
N THR A 222 -7.33 8.44 9.73
CA THR A 222 -8.68 8.09 9.28
C THR A 222 -8.67 7.56 7.85
N LEU A 223 -7.99 8.25 6.93
CA LEU A 223 -7.82 7.80 5.55
C LEU A 223 -7.07 6.48 5.48
N GLY A 224 -6.04 6.30 6.32
CA GLY A 224 -5.30 5.06 6.46
C GLY A 224 -6.15 3.90 6.96
N ALA A 225 -7.01 4.12 7.94
CA ALA A 225 -7.95 3.10 8.41
C ALA A 225 -8.89 2.63 7.31
N LEU A 226 -9.43 3.58 6.50
CA LEU A 226 -10.25 3.27 5.33
C LEU A 226 -9.45 2.52 4.25
N ALA A 227 -8.23 2.94 3.98
CA ALA A 227 -7.34 2.28 3.03
C ALA A 227 -7.06 0.82 3.42
N HIS A 228 -6.67 0.58 4.68
CA HIS A 228 -6.40 -0.76 5.17
C HIS A 228 -7.66 -1.63 5.20
N LEU A 229 -8.82 -1.07 5.55
CA LEU A 229 -10.10 -1.78 5.48
C LEU A 229 -10.38 -2.23 4.04
N CYS A 230 -10.23 -1.34 3.07
CA CYS A 230 -10.41 -1.66 1.66
C CYS A 230 -9.38 -2.71 1.19
N MET A 231 -8.12 -2.59 1.59
CA MET A 231 -7.06 -3.54 1.21
C MET A 231 -7.33 -4.95 1.75
N ILE A 232 -7.72 -5.07 3.02
CA ILE A 232 -8.03 -6.37 3.62
C ILE A 232 -9.21 -7.01 2.90
N ASN A 233 -10.30 -6.24 2.67
CA ASN A 233 -11.43 -6.74 1.90
C ASN A 233 -11.05 -7.14 0.46
N ALA A 234 -10.14 -6.42 -0.19
CA ALA A 234 -9.68 -6.79 -1.52
C ALA A 234 -9.05 -8.18 -1.55
N PHE A 235 -8.22 -8.50 -0.54
CA PHE A 235 -7.58 -9.81 -0.43
C PHE A 235 -8.55 -10.94 -0.03
N ASP A 236 -9.70 -10.63 0.54
CA ASP A 236 -10.76 -11.63 0.76
C ASP A 236 -11.42 -12.06 -0.56
N PHE A 237 -11.39 -11.18 -1.59
CA PHE A 237 -12.03 -11.43 -2.87
C PHE A 237 -11.08 -11.89 -4.00
N ALA A 238 -9.77 -11.60 -3.88
CA ALA A 238 -8.82 -11.87 -4.96
C ALA A 238 -7.43 -12.23 -4.46
N GLU A 239 -6.68 -12.98 -5.28
CA GLU A 239 -5.28 -13.36 -5.01
C GLU A 239 -4.35 -12.14 -5.03
N ALA A 240 -3.28 -12.20 -4.22
CA ALA A 240 -2.30 -11.11 -4.13
C ALA A 240 -1.59 -10.86 -5.47
N SER A 241 -1.21 -11.92 -6.17
CA SER A 241 -0.55 -11.83 -7.49
C SER A 241 -1.46 -11.24 -8.57
N LEU A 242 -2.78 -11.43 -8.46
CA LEU A 242 -3.76 -10.80 -9.35
C LEU A 242 -3.91 -9.30 -9.06
N LEU A 243 -3.88 -8.90 -7.79
CA LEU A 243 -4.02 -7.52 -7.36
C LEU A 243 -2.72 -6.71 -7.52
N ALA A 244 -1.56 -7.37 -7.53
CA ALA A 244 -0.25 -6.72 -7.57
C ALA A 244 -0.09 -5.68 -8.70
N PRO A 245 -0.48 -5.92 -9.96
CA PRO A 245 -0.39 -4.93 -11.03
C PRO A 245 -1.21 -3.66 -10.77
N TYR A 246 -2.28 -3.74 -9.98
CA TYR A 246 -3.11 -2.56 -9.66
C TYR A 246 -2.44 -1.59 -8.69
N ASN A 247 -1.34 -1.98 -8.01
CA ASN A 247 -0.51 -1.03 -7.29
C ASN A 247 -0.02 0.11 -8.19
N TYR A 248 0.17 -0.15 -9.48
CA TYR A 248 0.59 0.88 -10.43
C TYR A 248 -0.42 2.00 -10.64
N THR A 249 -1.70 1.80 -10.28
CA THR A 249 -2.70 2.89 -10.31
C THR A 249 -2.32 4.04 -9.37
N LYS A 250 -1.47 3.78 -8.37
CA LYS A 250 -0.91 4.82 -7.49
C LYS A 250 -0.20 5.92 -8.28
N LEU A 251 0.48 5.58 -9.39
CA LEU A 251 1.15 6.57 -10.26
C LEU A 251 0.19 7.63 -10.79
N LEU A 252 -0.99 7.22 -11.21
CA LEU A 252 -2.00 8.15 -11.72
C LEU A 252 -2.40 9.15 -10.63
N TRP A 253 -2.67 8.65 -9.42
CA TRP A 253 -3.05 9.50 -8.29
C TRP A 253 -1.92 10.41 -7.85
N ILE A 254 -0.68 9.91 -7.77
CA ILE A 254 0.50 10.71 -7.40
C ILE A 254 0.80 11.78 -8.47
N ALA A 255 0.61 11.49 -9.76
CA ALA A 255 0.75 12.49 -10.82
C ALA A 255 -0.29 13.61 -10.65
N VAL A 256 -1.56 13.26 -10.43
CA VAL A 256 -2.64 14.23 -10.20
C VAL A 256 -2.37 15.08 -8.95
N PHE A 257 -2.04 14.45 -7.83
CA PHE A 257 -1.80 15.16 -6.57
C PHE A 257 -0.48 15.95 -6.61
N GLY A 258 0.56 15.43 -7.28
CA GLY A 258 1.82 16.15 -7.52
C GLY A 258 1.57 17.46 -8.24
N TYR A 259 0.77 17.44 -9.29
CA TYR A 259 0.38 18.64 -10.02
C TYR A 259 -0.48 19.60 -9.16
N LEU A 260 -1.54 19.09 -8.52
CA LEU A 260 -2.50 19.93 -7.79
C LEU A 260 -1.91 20.54 -6.51
N VAL A 261 -1.03 19.82 -5.79
CA VAL A 261 -0.55 20.22 -4.47
C VAL A 261 0.84 20.85 -4.52
N PHE A 262 1.72 20.34 -5.38
CA PHE A 262 3.12 20.78 -5.47
C PHE A 262 3.42 21.60 -6.74
N GLY A 263 2.48 21.66 -7.69
CA GLY A 263 2.70 22.33 -8.98
C GLY A 263 3.63 21.53 -9.91
N ASP A 264 3.95 20.28 -9.56
CA ASP A 264 4.82 19.42 -10.34
C ASP A 264 4.11 19.05 -11.65
N ILE A 265 4.64 19.51 -12.80
CA ILE A 265 4.12 19.14 -14.12
C ILE A 265 4.75 17.81 -14.50
N PRO A 266 3.95 16.73 -14.66
CA PRO A 266 4.48 15.44 -15.05
C PRO A 266 5.18 15.53 -16.42
N GLY A 267 6.44 15.11 -16.50
CA GLY A 267 7.18 15.04 -17.75
C GLY A 267 6.56 14.04 -18.75
N PHE A 268 6.94 14.14 -20.00
CA PHE A 268 6.45 13.27 -21.08
C PHE A 268 6.69 11.78 -20.78
N GLU A 269 7.81 11.46 -20.14
CA GLU A 269 8.19 10.12 -19.73
C GLU A 269 7.23 9.53 -18.69
N MET A 270 6.69 10.37 -17.80
CA MET A 270 5.70 9.94 -16.82
C MET A 270 4.40 9.52 -17.50
N TRP A 271 3.98 10.22 -18.55
CA TRP A 271 2.80 9.85 -19.35
C TRP A 271 3.00 8.52 -20.09
N ILE A 272 4.17 8.35 -20.74
CA ILE A 272 4.50 7.09 -21.45
C ILE A 272 4.57 5.94 -20.45
N GLY A 273 5.34 6.08 -19.38
CA GLY A 273 5.50 5.02 -18.38
C GLY A 273 4.18 4.67 -17.71
N SER A 274 3.35 5.66 -17.35
CA SER A 274 2.01 5.44 -16.78
C SER A 274 1.07 4.72 -17.77
N GLY A 275 1.15 5.08 -19.06
CA GLY A 275 0.39 4.39 -20.11
C GLY A 275 0.77 2.92 -20.27
N ILE A 276 2.07 2.60 -20.22
CA ILE A 276 2.59 1.23 -20.26
C ILE A 276 2.09 0.45 -19.03
N ILE A 277 2.18 1.05 -17.84
CA ILE A 277 1.75 0.45 -16.58
C ILE A 277 0.24 0.16 -16.59
N ALA A 278 -0.57 1.15 -17.00
CA ALA A 278 -2.00 0.99 -17.11
C ALA A 278 -2.37 -0.12 -18.11
N SER A 279 -1.68 -0.16 -19.26
CA SER A 279 -1.89 -1.20 -20.28
C SER A 279 -1.55 -2.59 -19.76
N ALA A 280 -0.46 -2.75 -18.99
CA ALA A 280 -0.09 -4.01 -18.36
C ALA A 280 -1.17 -4.49 -17.37
N GLY A 281 -1.70 -3.60 -16.51
CA GLY A 281 -2.79 -3.91 -15.59
C GLY A 281 -4.09 -4.31 -16.31
N LEU A 282 -4.48 -3.55 -17.33
CA LEU A 282 -5.67 -3.83 -18.15
C LEU A 282 -5.55 -5.16 -18.92
N TYR A 283 -4.34 -5.48 -19.42
CA TYR A 283 -4.08 -6.76 -20.08
C TYR A 283 -4.32 -7.96 -19.15
N VAL A 284 -3.85 -7.90 -17.90
CA VAL A 284 -4.11 -8.95 -16.91
C VAL A 284 -5.62 -9.12 -16.68
N LEU A 285 -6.34 -8.00 -16.47
CA LEU A 285 -7.81 -8.03 -16.31
C LEU A 285 -8.53 -8.66 -17.50
N TYR A 286 -8.21 -8.21 -18.71
CA TYR A 286 -8.82 -8.72 -19.94
C TYR A 286 -8.63 -10.24 -20.08
N ARG A 287 -7.40 -10.68 -19.82
CA ARG A 287 -7.05 -12.08 -19.96
C ARG A 287 -7.71 -12.97 -18.90
N GLU A 288 -7.73 -12.54 -17.65
CA GLU A 288 -8.42 -13.26 -16.57
C GLU A 288 -9.94 -13.43 -16.87
N ARG A 289 -10.56 -12.40 -17.44
CA ARG A 289 -11.94 -12.49 -17.91
C ARG A 289 -12.10 -13.51 -19.03
N LYS A 290 -11.23 -13.47 -20.04
CA LYS A 290 -11.31 -14.36 -21.21
C LYS A 290 -11.13 -15.84 -20.85
N TYR A 291 -10.15 -16.17 -20.01
CA TYR A 291 -9.92 -17.57 -19.62
C TYR A 291 -11.00 -18.12 -18.71
N ARG A 292 -11.56 -17.30 -17.83
CA ARG A 292 -12.68 -17.73 -16.98
C ARG A 292 -13.98 -17.98 -17.74
N ILE A 293 -14.17 -17.34 -18.89
CA ILE A 293 -15.31 -17.59 -19.78
C ILE A 293 -15.11 -18.90 -20.55
N LEU A 294 -13.85 -19.30 -20.81
CA LEU A 294 -13.54 -20.55 -21.53
C LEU A 294 -13.54 -21.81 -20.64
N GLU A 295 -13.41 -21.63 -19.32
CA GLU A 295 -13.46 -22.73 -18.32
C GLU A 295 -14.87 -22.91 -17.70
N ALA A 296 -15.84 -22.08 -18.06
CA ALA A 296 -17.25 -22.12 -17.63
C ALA A 296 -18.15 -22.68 -18.72
#